data_8af8162e222c1dc546e919484a4c90ed
#
_entry.id   8af8162e222c1dc546e919484a4c90ed
#
_cell.length_a   1.000
_cell.length_b   1.000
_cell.length_c   1.000
_cell.angle_alpha   90.00
_cell.angle_beta   90.00
_cell.angle_gamma   90.00
#
_symmetry.space_group_name_H-M   'P 1'
#
loop_
_entity.id
_entity.type
_entity.pdbx_description
1 polymer ?
#
loop_
_entity_poly.entity_id
_entity_poly.type
_entity_poly.pdbx_seq_one_letter_code
_entity_poly.pdbx_strand_id
1 'polypeptide(L)'
;MKYFLSTILLLTSLYALSGHHATNEGLMPVAKPGQIIVTYKGECPADKTDESIAIIKQTIAYERNNSPVAYSSSPGAWSDGTVGAVDLHDSEEAMNKAFEWQANDKKWSDLYDQVAATCGITVEDFEVVSLTAR
;
A
#
# COMPACT_ATOMS: atom_id res chain seq x y z
N MET A 1 30.12 -18.54 74.39
CA MET A 1 30.55 -17.86 73.18
C MET A 1 30.22 -18.77 71.99
N LYS A 2 29.18 -18.47 71.24
CA LYS A 2 28.74 -19.24 70.07
C LYS A 2 28.83 -18.31 68.90
N TYR A 3 29.75 -18.55 67.97
CA TYR A 3 29.89 -17.81 66.74
C TYR A 3 28.92 -18.35 65.70
N PHE A 4 27.95 -17.52 65.28
CA PHE A 4 27.09 -17.86 64.13
C PHE A 4 27.78 -17.32 62.86
N LEU A 5 28.26 -18.26 62.03
CA LEU A 5 28.70 -17.94 60.69
C LEU A 5 27.48 -17.88 59.76
N SER A 6 27.19 -16.65 59.32
CA SER A 6 26.13 -16.40 58.35
C SER A 6 26.73 -16.51 56.94
N THR A 7 26.40 -17.59 56.26
CA THR A 7 26.83 -17.82 54.86
C THR A 7 25.86 -17.08 53.93
N ILE A 8 26.32 -15.98 53.34
CA ILE A 8 25.59 -15.26 52.32
C ILE A 8 25.74 -15.97 50.98
N LEU A 9 24.63 -16.58 50.55
CA LEU A 9 24.54 -17.24 49.20
C LEU A 9 24.27 -16.16 48.15
N LEU A 10 25.30 -15.78 47.40
CA LEU A 10 25.13 -14.91 46.23
C LEU A 10 24.49 -15.72 45.10
N LEU A 11 23.21 -15.52 44.85
CA LEU A 11 22.55 -15.97 43.65
C LEU A 11 22.91 -15.01 42.50
N THR A 12 23.87 -15.37 41.68
CA THR A 12 24.12 -14.70 40.39
C THR A 12 23.07 -15.16 39.39
N SER A 13 22.05 -14.35 39.15
CA SER A 13 21.09 -14.55 38.07
C SER A 13 21.80 -14.34 36.74
N LEU A 14 22.13 -15.42 36.03
CA LEU A 14 22.49 -15.36 34.63
C LEU A 14 21.23 -14.97 33.83
N TYR A 15 21.12 -13.71 33.48
CA TYR A 15 20.22 -13.31 32.41
C TYR A 15 20.79 -13.86 31.10
N ALA A 16 20.26 -15.00 30.65
CA ALA A 16 20.46 -15.41 29.28
C ALA A 16 19.78 -14.39 28.38
N LEU A 17 20.59 -13.49 27.77
CA LEU A 17 20.14 -12.72 26.61
C LEU A 17 19.85 -13.76 25.51
N SER A 18 18.59 -14.18 25.41
CA SER A 18 18.08 -14.84 24.23
C SER A 18 18.15 -13.81 23.11
N GLY A 19 19.29 -13.78 22.41
CA GLY A 19 19.37 -13.10 21.13
C GLY A 19 18.28 -13.69 20.26
N HIS A 20 17.23 -12.92 20.01
CA HIS A 20 16.34 -13.21 18.92
C HIS A 20 17.19 -13.07 17.64
N HIS A 21 17.81 -14.15 17.23
CA HIS A 21 18.19 -14.30 15.85
C HIS A 21 16.87 -14.20 15.10
N ALA A 22 16.62 -13.06 14.47
CA ALA A 22 15.64 -12.97 13.42
C ALA A 22 16.00 -14.12 12.47
N THR A 23 15.24 -15.19 12.50
CA THR A 23 15.31 -16.20 11.46
C THR A 23 15.14 -15.42 10.17
N ASN A 24 16.09 -15.57 9.25
CA ASN A 24 15.96 -15.09 7.87
C ASN A 24 14.83 -15.89 7.20
N GLU A 25 13.62 -15.74 7.68
CA GLU A 25 12.44 -15.97 6.87
C GLU A 25 12.53 -14.89 5.81
N GLY A 26 12.92 -15.28 4.61
CA GLY A 26 13.29 -14.40 3.52
C GLY A 26 12.25 -13.30 3.36
N LEU A 27 12.69 -12.10 2.97
CA LEU A 27 11.80 -10.96 2.72
C LEU A 27 10.60 -11.44 1.90
N MET A 28 9.41 -11.27 2.47
CA MET A 28 8.19 -11.63 1.77
C MET A 28 8.05 -10.69 0.56
N PRO A 29 7.86 -11.20 -0.65
CA PRO A 29 7.65 -10.36 -1.82
C PRO A 29 6.37 -9.56 -1.67
N VAL A 30 6.35 -8.34 -2.21
CA VAL A 30 5.16 -7.46 -2.23
C VAL A 30 4.03 -8.09 -3.03
N ALA A 31 4.37 -8.87 -4.07
CA ALA A 31 3.41 -9.58 -4.92
C ALA A 31 3.89 -11.01 -5.17
N LYS A 32 2.97 -11.95 -5.30
CA LYS A 32 3.25 -13.34 -5.68
C LYS A 32 3.48 -13.43 -7.20
N PRO A 33 4.23 -14.44 -7.69
CA PRO A 33 4.36 -14.67 -9.12
C PRO A 33 2.99 -14.72 -9.82
N GLY A 34 2.86 -13.96 -10.92
CA GLY A 34 1.63 -13.81 -11.70
C GLY A 34 0.71 -12.67 -11.26
N GLN A 35 0.89 -12.10 -10.07
CA GLN A 35 0.17 -10.89 -9.68
C GLN A 35 0.70 -9.66 -10.42
N ILE A 36 -0.17 -8.67 -10.61
CA ILE A 36 0.14 -7.42 -11.28
C ILE A 36 0.07 -6.26 -10.30
N ILE A 37 1.14 -5.50 -10.19
CA ILE A 37 1.15 -4.20 -9.52
C ILE A 37 0.91 -3.14 -10.59
N VAL A 38 -0.06 -2.25 -10.37
CA VAL A 38 -0.30 -1.08 -11.21
C VAL A 38 -0.05 0.18 -10.40
N THR A 39 0.66 1.13 -10.97
CA THR A 39 0.89 2.45 -10.36
C THR A 39 0.25 3.52 -11.21
N TYR A 40 -0.39 4.47 -10.55
CA TYR A 40 -0.98 5.67 -11.16
C TYR A 40 -0.28 6.88 -10.57
N LYS A 41 0.25 7.76 -11.41
CA LYS A 41 0.97 8.96 -10.98
C LYS A 41 0.49 10.17 -11.77
N GLY A 42 0.06 11.21 -11.09
CA GLY A 42 -0.32 12.49 -11.69
C GLY A 42 0.37 13.65 -10.98
N GLU A 43 0.81 14.63 -11.76
CA GLU A 43 1.33 15.89 -11.23
C GLU A 43 0.22 16.58 -10.41
N CYS A 44 0.57 17.10 -9.22
CA CYS A 44 -0.39 17.78 -8.37
C CYS A 44 0.29 18.91 -7.59
N PRO A 45 -0.28 20.11 -7.52
CA PRO A 45 0.24 21.18 -6.67
C PRO A 45 0.26 20.73 -5.20
N ALA A 46 1.31 21.12 -4.47
CA ALA A 46 1.53 20.69 -3.10
C ALA A 46 0.37 21.05 -2.15
N ASP A 47 -0.30 22.18 -2.39
CA ASP A 47 -1.46 22.65 -1.63
C ASP A 47 -2.75 21.88 -1.98
N LYS A 48 -2.74 21.03 -3.02
CA LYS A 48 -3.86 20.20 -3.50
C LYS A 48 -3.67 18.71 -3.19
N THR A 49 -2.49 18.30 -2.73
CA THR A 49 -2.15 16.91 -2.47
C THR A 49 -3.15 16.21 -1.52
N ASP A 50 -3.44 16.81 -0.37
CA ASP A 50 -4.34 16.19 0.62
C ASP A 50 -5.77 16.09 0.13
N GLU A 51 -6.26 17.11 -0.61
CA GLU A 51 -7.58 17.12 -1.21
C GLU A 51 -7.70 16.00 -2.27
N SER A 52 -6.70 15.89 -3.15
CA SER A 52 -6.64 14.86 -4.17
C SER A 52 -6.61 13.44 -3.56
N ILE A 53 -5.77 13.21 -2.55
CA ILE A 53 -5.71 11.93 -1.83
C ILE A 53 -7.06 11.59 -1.19
N ALA A 54 -7.79 12.57 -0.66
CA ALA A 54 -9.11 12.34 -0.09
C ALA A 54 -10.11 11.85 -1.15
N ILE A 55 -10.05 12.38 -2.38
CA ILE A 55 -10.89 11.91 -3.50
C ILE A 55 -10.46 10.51 -3.95
N ILE A 56 -9.16 10.23 -4.06
CA ILE A 56 -8.65 8.88 -4.38
C ILE A 56 -9.17 7.86 -3.36
N LYS A 57 -9.17 8.19 -2.06
CA LYS A 57 -9.76 7.31 -1.03
C LYS A 57 -11.26 7.06 -1.25
N GLN A 58 -12.01 8.05 -1.70
CA GLN A 58 -13.42 7.86 -2.05
C GLN A 58 -13.60 6.94 -3.27
N THR A 59 -12.74 7.12 -4.29
CA THR A 59 -12.71 6.25 -5.47
C THR A 59 -12.44 4.80 -5.08
N ILE A 60 -11.41 4.56 -4.26
CA ILE A 60 -11.06 3.21 -3.75
C ILE A 60 -12.22 2.61 -2.92
N ALA A 61 -12.88 3.42 -2.09
CA ALA A 61 -14.04 2.96 -1.33
C ALA A 61 -15.21 2.56 -2.24
N TYR A 62 -15.40 3.29 -3.33
CA TYR A 62 -16.39 2.97 -4.34
C TYR A 62 -16.05 1.66 -5.07
N GLU A 63 -14.80 1.49 -5.51
CA GLU A 63 -14.28 0.28 -6.15
C GLU A 63 -14.52 -0.97 -5.31
N ARG A 64 -14.20 -0.93 -4.03
CA ARG A 64 -14.39 -2.05 -3.09
C ARG A 64 -15.83 -2.56 -3.03
N ASN A 65 -16.80 -1.71 -3.30
CA ASN A 65 -18.21 -2.05 -3.20
C ASN A 65 -18.85 -2.37 -4.56
N ASN A 66 -18.22 -2.02 -5.68
CA ASN A 66 -18.85 -2.04 -7.00
C ASN A 66 -18.04 -2.77 -8.07
N SER A 67 -16.74 -2.94 -7.91
CA SER A 67 -15.91 -3.68 -8.87
C SER A 67 -16.33 -5.15 -8.95
N PRO A 68 -16.42 -5.72 -10.17
CA PRO A 68 -16.75 -7.12 -10.38
C PRO A 68 -15.62 -8.08 -9.97
N VAL A 69 -14.42 -7.55 -9.72
CA VAL A 69 -13.25 -8.30 -9.25
C VAL A 69 -12.64 -7.60 -8.05
N ALA A 70 -12.14 -8.38 -7.09
CA ALA A 70 -11.43 -7.85 -5.94
C ALA A 70 -9.97 -7.54 -6.32
N TYR A 71 -9.46 -6.43 -5.85
CA TYR A 71 -8.05 -6.05 -5.85
C TYR A 71 -7.74 -5.14 -4.67
N SER A 72 -6.46 -5.02 -4.33
CA SER A 72 -6.03 -4.09 -3.28
C SER A 72 -5.60 -2.78 -3.91
N SER A 73 -5.97 -1.67 -3.31
CA SER A 73 -5.55 -0.34 -3.73
C SER A 73 -5.14 0.51 -2.53
N SER A 74 -4.07 1.27 -2.69
CA SER A 74 -3.52 2.18 -1.68
C SER A 74 -3.27 3.56 -2.29
N PRO A 75 -3.91 4.60 -1.77
CA PRO A 75 -3.68 5.97 -2.23
C PRO A 75 -2.42 6.55 -1.58
N GLY A 76 -1.77 7.50 -2.23
CA GLY A 76 -0.62 8.19 -1.65
C GLY A 76 -0.04 9.28 -2.52
N ALA A 77 1.00 9.92 -1.97
CA ALA A 77 1.87 10.81 -2.71
C ALA A 77 3.23 10.13 -2.89
N TRP A 78 3.81 10.32 -4.06
CA TRP A 78 5.14 9.82 -4.38
C TRP A 78 6.22 10.80 -3.90
N SER A 79 7.44 10.33 -3.75
CA SER A 79 8.57 11.16 -3.26
C SER A 79 8.92 12.33 -4.19
N ASP A 80 8.48 12.30 -5.45
CA ASP A 80 8.63 13.36 -6.44
C ASP A 80 7.50 14.41 -6.38
N GLY A 81 6.52 14.24 -5.47
CA GLY A 81 5.39 15.16 -5.29
C GLY A 81 4.17 14.81 -6.13
N THR A 82 4.23 13.80 -6.99
CA THR A 82 3.04 13.30 -7.70
C THR A 82 2.08 12.60 -6.75
N VAL A 83 0.81 12.52 -7.11
CA VAL A 83 -0.24 11.82 -6.36
C VAL A 83 -0.80 10.66 -7.16
N GLY A 84 -1.40 9.69 -6.48
CA GLY A 84 -2.05 8.57 -7.15
C GLY A 84 -2.30 7.38 -6.26
N ALA A 85 -2.24 6.20 -6.84
CA ALA A 85 -2.50 4.94 -6.15
C ALA A 85 -1.56 3.83 -6.62
N VAL A 86 -1.47 2.79 -5.81
CA VAL A 86 -0.84 1.52 -6.19
C VAL A 86 -1.88 0.43 -6.01
N ASP A 87 -2.14 -0.32 -7.07
CA ASP A 87 -3.05 -1.44 -7.08
C ASP A 87 -2.31 -2.77 -7.16
N LEU A 88 -2.89 -3.80 -6.54
CA LEU A 88 -2.42 -5.18 -6.65
C LEU A 88 -3.59 -6.05 -7.13
N HIS A 89 -3.45 -6.58 -8.34
CA HIS A 89 -4.39 -7.51 -8.96
C HIS A 89 -3.87 -8.94 -8.90
N ASP A 90 -4.76 -9.91 -8.73
CA ASP A 90 -4.38 -11.33 -8.62
C ASP A 90 -3.86 -11.93 -9.93
N SER A 91 -4.20 -11.34 -11.08
CA SER A 91 -3.76 -11.76 -12.40
C SER A 91 -4.00 -10.66 -13.44
N GLU A 92 -3.42 -10.82 -14.62
CA GLU A 92 -3.68 -9.97 -15.78
C GLU A 92 -5.17 -10.00 -16.19
N GLU A 93 -5.82 -11.17 -16.12
CA GLU A 93 -7.25 -11.30 -16.41
C GLU A 93 -8.09 -10.47 -15.41
N ALA A 94 -7.77 -10.54 -14.12
CA ALA A 94 -8.46 -9.76 -13.09
C ALA A 94 -8.25 -8.25 -13.29
N MET A 95 -7.02 -7.83 -13.60
CA MET A 95 -6.71 -6.44 -13.93
C MET A 95 -7.52 -5.95 -15.13
N ASN A 96 -7.54 -6.70 -16.23
CA ASN A 96 -8.27 -6.33 -17.43
C ASN A 96 -9.79 -6.20 -17.18
N LYS A 97 -10.38 -7.10 -16.37
CA LYS A 97 -11.78 -6.99 -15.96
C LYS A 97 -12.06 -5.76 -15.10
N ALA A 98 -11.14 -5.41 -14.20
CA ALA A 98 -11.26 -4.18 -13.42
C ALA A 98 -11.23 -2.95 -14.32
N PHE A 99 -10.29 -2.87 -15.25
CA PHE A 99 -10.15 -1.76 -16.20
C PHE A 99 -11.35 -1.63 -17.13
N GLU A 100 -11.87 -2.76 -17.63
CA GLU A 100 -13.09 -2.75 -18.44
C GLU A 100 -14.29 -2.19 -17.66
N TRP A 101 -14.43 -2.58 -16.40
CA TRP A 101 -15.48 -2.04 -15.53
C TRP A 101 -15.26 -0.54 -15.27
N GLN A 102 -14.06 -0.12 -14.92
CA GLN A 102 -13.70 1.29 -14.68
C GLN A 102 -14.03 2.17 -15.90
N ALA A 103 -13.70 1.70 -17.10
CA ALA A 103 -13.97 2.42 -18.35
C ALA A 103 -15.47 2.57 -18.66
N ASN A 104 -16.35 1.73 -18.10
CA ASN A 104 -17.79 1.72 -18.34
C ASN A 104 -18.61 2.21 -17.14
N ASP A 105 -18.02 2.41 -15.98
CA ASP A 105 -18.72 2.89 -14.79
C ASP A 105 -18.63 4.41 -14.68
N LYS A 106 -19.78 5.08 -14.93
CA LYS A 106 -19.84 6.54 -14.92
C LYS A 106 -19.43 7.16 -13.57
N LYS A 107 -19.81 6.51 -12.46
CA LYS A 107 -19.50 7.05 -11.13
C LYS A 107 -18.00 6.96 -10.83
N TRP A 108 -17.36 5.90 -11.26
CA TRP A 108 -15.91 5.76 -11.17
C TRP A 108 -15.21 6.83 -12.02
N SER A 109 -15.63 6.99 -13.29
CA SER A 109 -15.09 8.05 -14.17
C SER A 109 -15.24 9.44 -13.56
N ASP A 110 -16.42 9.79 -13.03
CA ASP A 110 -16.65 11.08 -12.39
C ASP A 110 -15.71 11.32 -11.19
N LEU A 111 -15.39 10.29 -10.41
CA LEU A 111 -14.44 10.39 -9.30
C LEU A 111 -12.99 10.55 -9.81
N TYR A 112 -12.62 9.82 -10.84
CA TYR A 112 -11.30 9.91 -11.43
C TYR A 112 -11.06 11.29 -12.09
N ASP A 113 -12.06 11.82 -12.81
CA ASP A 113 -12.06 13.19 -13.34
C ASP A 113 -11.89 14.23 -12.23
N GLN A 114 -12.51 14.05 -11.06
CA GLN A 114 -12.35 14.95 -9.92
C GLN A 114 -10.93 14.94 -9.37
N VAL A 115 -10.26 13.78 -9.33
CA VAL A 115 -8.84 13.71 -8.94
C VAL A 115 -7.99 14.55 -9.88
N ALA A 116 -8.14 14.36 -11.19
CA ALA A 116 -7.43 15.10 -12.22
C ALA A 116 -7.71 16.62 -12.13
N ALA A 117 -8.98 17.01 -12.06
CA ALA A 117 -9.40 18.42 -11.97
C ALA A 117 -8.86 19.10 -10.70
N THR A 118 -8.81 18.42 -9.56
CA THR A 118 -8.25 18.95 -8.30
C THR A 118 -6.78 19.30 -8.46
N CYS A 119 -6.04 18.50 -9.24
CA CYS A 119 -4.63 18.73 -9.52
C CYS A 119 -4.39 19.68 -10.72
N GLY A 120 -5.43 20.09 -11.44
CA GLY A 120 -5.33 20.96 -12.62
C GLY A 120 -4.77 20.24 -13.85
N ILE A 121 -4.94 18.94 -13.93
CA ILE A 121 -4.54 18.09 -15.05
C ILE A 121 -5.76 17.38 -15.65
N THR A 122 -5.57 16.57 -16.68
CA THR A 122 -6.60 15.69 -17.25
C THR A 122 -6.30 14.23 -16.89
N VAL A 123 -7.24 13.33 -17.13
CA VAL A 123 -7.05 11.89 -16.83
C VAL A 123 -5.97 11.27 -17.71
N GLU A 124 -5.75 11.81 -18.91
CA GLU A 124 -4.71 11.37 -19.85
C GLU A 124 -3.30 11.73 -19.39
N ASP A 125 -3.17 12.69 -18.45
CA ASP A 125 -1.88 13.11 -17.91
C ASP A 125 -1.37 12.16 -16.81
N PHE A 126 -2.19 11.20 -16.37
CA PHE A 126 -1.70 10.16 -15.43
C PHE A 126 -0.76 9.19 -16.14
N GLU A 127 0.42 9.05 -15.58
CA GLU A 127 1.31 7.94 -15.90
C GLU A 127 0.78 6.67 -15.25
N VAL A 128 0.46 5.65 -16.06
CA VAL A 128 0.01 4.33 -15.59
C VAL A 128 1.03 3.28 -16.01
N VAL A 129 1.63 2.62 -15.01
CA VAL A 129 2.65 1.59 -15.24
C VAL A 129 2.27 0.31 -14.53
N SER A 130 2.40 -0.82 -15.22
CA SER A 130 2.17 -2.13 -14.64
C SER A 130 3.46 -2.96 -14.54
N LEU A 131 3.56 -3.77 -13.48
CA LEU A 131 4.64 -4.73 -13.24
C LEU A 131 4.04 -6.10 -12.98
N THR A 132 4.42 -7.09 -13.78
CA THR A 132 4.08 -8.50 -13.50
C THR A 132 5.13 -9.11 -12.59
N ALA A 133 4.73 -9.56 -11.40
CA ALA A 133 5.61 -10.27 -10.47
C ALA A 133 6.02 -11.63 -11.05
N ARG A 134 7.31 -12.01 -10.88
CA ARG A 134 7.90 -13.24 -11.43
C ARG A 134 8.64 -14.03 -10.37
#